data_ffd41e9e3415bc45f8507b3bef247df8
#
_entry.id   ffd41e9e3415bc45f8507b3bef247df8
#
_cell.length_a   1.000
_cell.length_b   1.000
_cell.length_c   1.000
_cell.angle_alpha   90.00
_cell.angle_beta   90.00
_cell.angle_gamma   90.00
#
_symmetry.space_group_name_H-M   'P 1'
#
loop_
_entity.id
_entity.type
_entity.pdbx_description
1 polymer ?
#
loop_
_entity_poly.entity_id
_entity_poly.type
_entity_poly.pdbx_seq_one_letter_code
_entity_poly.pdbx_strand_id
1 'polypeptide(L)'
;ARDLFLLTMKKEIKVFNVSEDDPRLKTESVVWSEIATSGTPRNDEGLYICAKIESELSSLSEEDAKAYMADLGIKESGLDRLIKEAYATLGLISFLTTGITESRAWTIGKGTRAPQAAAVIHTDFEKKFIKAKVCGYDDFIACGGWKEGVEKGKVRFEGKEYVMKDGDVVEFMVGA
;
A
#
# COMPACT_ATOMS: atom_id res chain seq x y z
N ALA A 1 3.30 6.15 29.39
CA ALA A 1 2.61 4.93 28.98
C ALA A 1 3.22 4.31 27.71
N ARG A 2 3.72 5.13 26.74
CA ARG A 2 4.37 4.59 25.50
C ARG A 2 5.61 3.73 25.81
N ASP A 3 6.36 4.08 26.83
CA ASP A 3 7.62 3.40 27.22
C ASP A 3 7.39 2.02 27.87
N LEU A 4 6.16 1.68 28.22
CA LEU A 4 5.81 0.41 28.85
C LEU A 4 5.50 -0.71 27.82
N PHE A 5 5.44 -0.39 26.52
CA PHE A 5 5.17 -1.34 25.43
C PHE A 5 3.99 -2.28 25.69
N LEU A 6 2.93 -1.78 26.32
CA LEU A 6 1.76 -2.57 26.67
C LEU A 6 1.07 -3.12 25.42
N LEU A 7 0.74 -4.40 25.41
CA LEU A 7 0.03 -5.06 24.30
C LEU A 7 -1.32 -4.40 24.02
N THR A 8 -2.01 -3.94 25.04
CA THR A 8 -3.30 -3.24 24.96
C THR A 8 -3.23 -1.87 24.25
N MET A 9 -2.03 -1.34 24.03
CA MET A 9 -1.81 -0.10 23.28
C MET A 9 -1.45 -0.34 21.81
N LYS A 10 -1.25 -1.59 21.41
CA LYS A 10 -1.02 -1.92 20.00
C LYS A 10 -2.33 -1.92 19.25
N LYS A 11 -2.28 -1.41 18.04
CA LYS A 11 -3.42 -1.52 17.12
C LYS A 11 -3.63 -2.99 16.77
N GLU A 12 -4.87 -3.43 16.69
CA GLU A 12 -5.25 -4.78 16.34
C GLU A 12 -6.17 -4.77 15.12
N ILE A 13 -6.08 -5.79 14.31
CA ILE A 13 -7.00 -6.07 13.21
C ILE A 13 -7.72 -7.36 13.57
N LYS A 14 -9.05 -7.31 13.64
CA LYS A 14 -9.88 -8.50 13.87
C LYS A 14 -10.18 -9.15 12.53
N VAL A 15 -9.82 -10.41 12.41
CA VAL A 15 -10.08 -11.21 11.20
C VAL A 15 -10.96 -12.38 11.57
N PHE A 16 -12.11 -12.49 10.89
CA PHE A 16 -13.06 -13.57 11.08
C PHE A 16 -13.00 -14.53 9.90
N ASN A 17 -12.68 -15.78 10.15
CA ASN A 17 -12.79 -16.83 9.15
C ASN A 17 -14.25 -17.29 9.06
N VAL A 18 -14.83 -17.19 7.86
CA VAL A 18 -16.23 -17.54 7.60
C VAL A 18 -16.36 -18.57 6.47
N SER A 19 -17.54 -19.14 6.31
CA SER A 19 -17.84 -20.07 5.20
C SER A 19 -17.87 -19.32 3.85
N GLU A 20 -17.72 -20.09 2.77
CA GLU A 20 -17.73 -19.57 1.39
C GLU A 20 -19.07 -18.91 0.99
N ASP A 21 -20.17 -19.30 1.64
CA ASP A 21 -21.51 -18.76 1.37
C ASP A 21 -21.83 -17.49 2.19
N ASP A 22 -20.92 -17.03 3.02
CA ASP A 22 -21.17 -15.90 3.91
C ASP A 22 -21.29 -14.58 3.12
N PRO A 23 -22.43 -13.88 3.22
CA PRO A 23 -22.67 -12.65 2.45
C PRO A 23 -21.68 -11.52 2.79
N ARG A 24 -21.04 -11.56 3.96
CA ARG A 24 -20.05 -10.58 4.41
C ARG A 24 -18.75 -10.61 3.60
N LEU A 25 -18.47 -11.71 2.90
CA LEU A 25 -17.33 -11.79 1.97
C LEU A 25 -17.43 -10.81 0.79
N LYS A 26 -18.67 -10.45 0.40
CA LYS A 26 -18.98 -9.55 -0.71
C LYS A 26 -19.02 -8.07 -0.31
N THR A 27 -18.91 -7.80 0.97
CA THR A 27 -18.95 -6.43 1.50
C THR A 27 -17.61 -5.75 1.25
N GLU A 28 -17.64 -4.54 0.69
CA GLU A 28 -16.43 -3.72 0.55
C GLU A 28 -15.83 -3.45 1.93
N SER A 29 -14.51 -3.58 2.05
CA SER A 29 -13.82 -3.28 3.29
C SER A 29 -13.99 -1.79 3.63
N VAL A 30 -14.61 -1.51 4.75
CA VAL A 30 -14.60 -0.16 5.31
C VAL A 30 -13.24 0.03 5.95
N VAL A 31 -12.48 1.03 5.49
CA VAL A 31 -11.16 1.35 6.04
C VAL A 31 -11.32 1.80 7.49
N TRP A 32 -10.92 0.97 8.43
CA TRP A 32 -11.11 1.16 9.89
C TRP A 32 -10.44 2.41 10.45
N SER A 33 -9.40 2.92 9.77
CA SER A 33 -8.73 4.15 10.17
C SER A 33 -9.64 5.38 10.20
N GLU A 34 -10.75 5.36 9.46
CA GLU A 34 -11.71 6.46 9.40
C GLU A 34 -12.81 6.34 10.48
N ILE A 35 -13.09 5.12 10.95
CA ILE A 35 -14.15 4.88 11.96
C ILE A 35 -13.64 5.05 13.39
N ALA A 36 -12.35 4.87 13.63
CA ALA A 36 -11.73 5.01 14.97
C ALA A 36 -11.88 6.41 15.60
N THR A 37 -12.41 7.39 14.88
CA THR A 37 -12.70 8.75 15.37
C THR A 37 -14.12 8.93 15.91
N SER A 38 -15.02 7.97 15.75
CA SER A 38 -16.47 8.19 16.01
C SER A 38 -17.13 7.28 17.05
N GLY A 39 -16.40 6.62 17.93
CA GLY A 39 -17.04 5.92 19.06
C GLY A 39 -16.75 4.42 19.16
N THR A 40 -17.13 3.81 20.27
CA THR A 40 -16.88 2.42 20.64
C THR A 40 -17.05 1.42 19.50
N PRO A 41 -16.03 0.60 19.21
CA PRO A 41 -16.13 -0.44 18.18
C PRO A 41 -17.22 -1.44 18.54
N ARG A 42 -18.13 -1.71 17.61
CA ARG A 42 -19.10 -2.80 17.77
C ARG A 42 -18.35 -4.13 17.74
N ASN A 43 -18.79 -5.10 18.54
CA ASN A 43 -18.12 -6.42 18.65
C ASN A 43 -18.09 -7.25 17.35
N ASP A 44 -18.83 -6.84 16.34
CA ASP A 44 -18.99 -7.48 15.02
C ASP A 44 -18.18 -6.77 13.91
N GLU A 45 -17.38 -5.78 14.27
CA GLU A 45 -16.53 -5.03 13.33
C GLU A 45 -15.20 -5.76 13.11
N GLY A 46 -14.93 -6.18 11.87
CA GLY A 46 -13.70 -6.83 11.48
C GLY A 46 -13.68 -7.24 10.01
N LEU A 47 -12.55 -7.73 9.57
CA LEU A 47 -12.35 -8.24 8.23
C LEU A 47 -12.86 -9.69 8.15
N TYR A 48 -13.75 -9.97 7.22
CA TYR A 48 -14.26 -11.31 6.97
C TYR A 48 -13.53 -11.93 5.80
N ILE A 49 -12.91 -13.09 6.00
CA ILE A 49 -12.21 -13.86 4.98
C ILE A 49 -12.68 -15.30 4.99
N CYS A 50 -12.53 -16.00 3.86
CA CYS A 50 -12.72 -17.44 3.80
C CYS A 50 -11.39 -18.11 3.46
N ALA A 51 -10.78 -18.77 4.43
CA ALA A 51 -9.47 -19.40 4.25
C ALA A 51 -9.49 -20.48 3.15
N LYS A 52 -10.63 -21.12 2.91
CA LYS A 52 -10.79 -22.09 1.82
C LYS A 52 -10.67 -21.41 0.46
N ILE A 53 -11.40 -20.31 0.23
CA ILE A 53 -11.32 -19.52 -1.01
C ILE A 53 -9.89 -18.99 -1.21
N GLU A 54 -9.25 -18.45 -0.17
CA GLU A 54 -7.87 -17.94 -0.27
C GLU A 54 -6.87 -19.07 -0.66
N SER A 55 -7.05 -20.26 -0.11
CA SER A 55 -6.23 -21.43 -0.47
C SER A 55 -6.43 -21.86 -1.93
N GLU A 56 -7.66 -21.83 -2.41
CA GLU A 56 -7.99 -22.15 -3.81
C GLU A 56 -7.40 -21.09 -4.76
N LEU A 57 -7.61 -19.79 -4.45
CA LEU A 57 -7.04 -18.68 -5.23
C LEU A 57 -5.52 -18.74 -5.34
N SER A 58 -4.82 -19.13 -4.27
CA SER A 58 -3.35 -19.22 -4.27
C SER A 58 -2.78 -20.29 -5.21
N SER A 59 -3.61 -21.27 -5.63
CA SER A 59 -3.23 -22.35 -6.54
C SER A 59 -3.58 -22.07 -8.00
N LEU A 60 -4.33 -21.02 -8.28
CA LEU A 60 -4.79 -20.65 -9.62
C LEU A 60 -3.84 -19.69 -10.33
N SER A 61 -3.92 -19.64 -11.65
CA SER A 61 -3.32 -18.55 -12.42
C SER A 61 -4.02 -17.23 -12.12
N GLU A 62 -3.37 -16.08 -12.40
CA GLU A 62 -3.97 -14.76 -12.17
C GLU A 62 -5.29 -14.57 -12.93
N GLU A 63 -5.39 -15.12 -14.15
CA GLU A 63 -6.59 -15.05 -14.99
C GLU A 63 -7.72 -15.91 -14.41
N ASP A 64 -7.41 -17.16 -14.01
CA ASP A 64 -8.38 -18.07 -13.41
C ASP A 64 -8.85 -17.57 -12.04
N ALA A 65 -7.95 -17.00 -11.23
CA ALA A 65 -8.29 -16.40 -9.95
C ALA A 65 -9.28 -15.23 -10.11
N LYS A 66 -9.08 -14.38 -11.12
CA LYS A 66 -10.03 -13.28 -11.43
C LYS A 66 -11.40 -13.82 -11.87
N ALA A 67 -11.42 -14.85 -12.72
CA ALA A 67 -12.66 -15.48 -13.16
C ALA A 67 -13.39 -16.13 -11.96
N TYR A 68 -12.68 -16.85 -11.11
CA TYR A 68 -13.23 -17.49 -9.93
C TYR A 68 -13.82 -16.50 -8.94
N MET A 69 -13.11 -15.40 -8.65
CA MET A 69 -13.64 -14.32 -7.79
C MET A 69 -14.90 -13.68 -8.39
N ALA A 70 -14.93 -13.48 -9.72
CA ALA A 70 -16.09 -12.93 -10.41
C ALA A 70 -17.33 -13.85 -10.28
N ASP A 71 -17.15 -15.15 -10.42
CA ASP A 71 -18.23 -16.15 -10.25
C ASP A 71 -18.80 -16.15 -8.82
N LEU A 72 -17.93 -15.96 -7.83
CA LEU A 72 -18.35 -15.83 -6.43
C LEU A 72 -18.94 -14.44 -6.11
N GLY A 73 -18.82 -13.47 -7.01
CA GLY A 73 -19.23 -12.08 -6.80
C GLY A 73 -18.34 -11.34 -5.79
N ILE A 74 -17.07 -11.74 -5.66
CA ILE A 74 -16.06 -11.15 -4.80
C ILE A 74 -15.17 -10.24 -5.67
N LYS A 75 -15.05 -8.97 -5.30
CA LYS A 75 -14.27 -7.98 -6.07
C LYS A 75 -12.76 -8.07 -5.81
N GLU A 76 -12.38 -8.47 -4.61
CA GLU A 76 -11.02 -8.49 -4.12
C GLU A 76 -10.82 -9.65 -3.14
N SER A 77 -9.65 -10.29 -3.15
CA SER A 77 -9.35 -11.38 -2.22
C SER A 77 -9.34 -10.90 -0.77
N GLY A 78 -9.63 -11.79 0.16
CA GLY A 78 -9.54 -11.48 1.59
C GLY A 78 -8.13 -11.15 2.02
N LEU A 79 -7.12 -11.79 1.40
CA LEU A 79 -5.71 -11.51 1.65
C LEU A 79 -5.33 -10.10 1.20
N ASP A 80 -5.75 -9.64 0.02
CA ASP A 80 -5.48 -8.28 -0.45
C ASP A 80 -6.10 -7.24 0.48
N ARG A 81 -7.35 -7.49 0.92
CA ARG A 81 -8.04 -6.64 1.91
C ARG A 81 -7.27 -6.59 3.24
N LEU A 82 -6.78 -7.74 3.71
CA LEU A 82 -6.00 -7.81 4.95
C LEU A 82 -4.68 -7.03 4.83
N ILE A 83 -3.98 -7.13 3.70
CA ILE A 83 -2.75 -6.39 3.44
C ILE A 83 -3.03 -4.88 3.46
N LYS A 84 -4.05 -4.42 2.75
CA LYS A 84 -4.45 -3.00 2.74
C LYS A 84 -4.77 -2.48 4.13
N GLU A 85 -5.55 -3.24 4.91
CA GLU A 85 -5.91 -2.87 6.27
C GLU A 85 -4.68 -2.84 7.20
N ALA A 86 -3.75 -3.79 7.05
CA ALA A 86 -2.50 -3.80 7.81
C ALA A 86 -1.65 -2.55 7.52
N TYR A 87 -1.50 -2.19 6.24
CA TYR A 87 -0.78 -0.97 5.84
C TYR A 87 -1.46 0.29 6.40
N ALA A 88 -2.78 0.40 6.28
CA ALA A 88 -3.54 1.52 6.82
C ALA A 88 -3.39 1.63 8.35
N THR A 89 -3.56 0.50 9.06
CA THR A 89 -3.45 0.41 10.52
C THR A 89 -2.07 0.80 11.02
N LEU A 90 -1.01 0.37 10.33
CA LEU A 90 0.37 0.71 10.66
C LEU A 90 0.78 2.11 10.18
N GLY A 91 -0.03 2.75 9.35
CA GLY A 91 0.28 4.04 8.74
C GLY A 91 1.44 3.93 7.75
N LEU A 92 1.48 2.84 6.97
CA LEU A 92 2.49 2.60 5.95
C LEU A 92 1.99 3.02 4.58
N ILE A 93 2.94 3.39 3.72
CA ILE A 93 2.74 3.65 2.30
C ILE A 93 3.89 3.01 1.52
N SER A 94 3.67 2.79 0.23
CA SER A 94 4.71 2.28 -0.67
C SER A 94 5.03 3.27 -1.77
N PHE A 95 6.31 3.43 -2.08
CA PHE A 95 6.78 4.11 -3.28
C PHE A 95 7.57 3.14 -4.16
N LEU A 96 7.69 3.46 -5.42
CA LEU A 96 8.34 2.62 -6.41
C LEU A 96 9.58 3.30 -6.99
N THR A 97 10.61 2.52 -7.22
CA THR A 97 11.73 2.92 -8.05
C THR A 97 11.75 2.04 -9.30
N THR A 98 12.02 2.62 -10.44
CA THR A 98 12.14 1.88 -11.69
C THR A 98 13.40 2.34 -12.43
N GLY A 99 14.18 1.37 -12.85
CA GLY A 99 15.39 1.52 -13.66
C GLY A 99 15.33 0.59 -14.87
N ILE A 100 16.44 0.53 -15.61
CA ILE A 100 16.54 -0.31 -16.81
C ILE A 100 16.50 -1.80 -16.44
N THR A 101 17.07 -2.16 -15.30
CA THR A 101 17.28 -3.56 -14.89
C THR A 101 16.29 -4.04 -13.84
N GLU A 102 15.73 -3.14 -13.03
CA GLU A 102 14.91 -3.50 -11.88
C GLU A 102 13.85 -2.45 -11.60
N SER A 103 12.66 -2.92 -11.22
CA SER A 103 11.61 -2.12 -10.58
C SER A 103 11.35 -2.67 -9.19
N ARG A 104 11.28 -1.80 -8.19
CA ARG A 104 11.15 -2.22 -6.80
C ARG A 104 10.19 -1.33 -6.02
N ALA A 105 9.38 -1.94 -5.15
CA ALA A 105 8.55 -1.26 -4.18
C ALA A 105 9.30 -1.15 -2.84
N TRP A 106 9.13 0.00 -2.17
CA TRP A 106 9.74 0.33 -0.90
C TRP A 106 8.67 0.79 0.06
N THR A 107 8.66 0.25 1.27
CA THR A 107 7.68 0.60 2.30
C THR A 107 8.25 1.63 3.27
N ILE A 108 7.48 2.68 3.53
CA ILE A 108 7.82 3.77 4.45
C ILE A 108 6.61 4.17 5.30
N GLY A 109 6.84 4.90 6.37
CA GLY A 109 5.74 5.48 7.17
C GLY A 109 5.06 6.66 6.44
N LYS A 110 3.76 6.79 6.58
CA LYS A 110 3.00 7.96 6.09
C LYS A 110 3.57 9.25 6.72
N GLY A 111 3.80 10.25 5.89
CA GLY A 111 4.42 11.51 6.33
C GLY A 111 5.95 11.54 6.18
N THR A 112 6.59 10.46 5.73
CA THR A 112 8.03 10.42 5.43
C THR A 112 8.37 11.40 4.30
N ARG A 113 9.46 12.16 4.47
CA ARG A 113 9.95 13.09 3.44
C ARG A 113 10.90 12.39 2.45
N ALA A 114 11.07 13.00 1.27
CA ALA A 114 11.88 12.44 0.20
C ALA A 114 13.33 12.05 0.59
N PRO A 115 14.11 12.84 1.37
CA PRO A 115 15.44 12.41 1.81
C PRO A 115 15.42 11.17 2.68
N GLN A 116 14.44 11.06 3.60
CA GLN A 116 14.27 9.89 4.48
C GLN A 116 13.82 8.65 3.69
N ALA A 117 12.96 8.84 2.68
CA ALA A 117 12.57 7.78 1.76
C ALA A 117 13.79 7.27 0.95
N ALA A 118 14.64 8.17 0.48
CA ALA A 118 15.88 7.81 -0.20
C ALA A 118 16.83 7.01 0.70
N ALA A 119 16.87 7.28 2.01
CA ALA A 119 17.67 6.55 2.99
C ALA A 119 17.26 5.07 3.13
N VAL A 120 16.02 4.72 2.85
CA VAL A 120 15.55 3.32 2.86
C VAL A 120 16.21 2.50 1.75
N ILE A 121 16.59 3.15 0.64
CA ILE A 121 17.32 2.52 -0.46
C ILE A 121 18.79 2.38 -0.10
N HIS A 122 19.40 3.47 0.36
CA HIS A 122 20.80 3.49 0.82
C HIS A 122 20.99 4.63 1.83
N THR A 123 21.65 4.35 2.95
CA THR A 123 21.82 5.29 4.07
C THR A 123 22.48 6.61 3.69
N ASP A 124 23.39 6.61 2.70
CA ASP A 124 24.05 7.82 2.25
C ASP A 124 23.16 8.74 1.42
N PHE A 125 22.06 8.21 0.86
CA PHE A 125 21.18 8.98 -0.01
C PHE A 125 20.47 10.14 0.73
N GLU A 126 20.19 9.99 2.02
CA GLU A 126 19.61 11.06 2.82
C GLU A 126 20.54 12.27 2.87
N LYS A 127 21.82 12.05 3.19
CA LYS A 127 22.82 13.12 3.34
C LYS A 127 23.13 13.81 2.01
N LYS A 128 23.19 13.02 0.94
CA LYS A 128 23.54 13.45 -0.41
C LYS A 128 22.32 13.86 -1.26
N PHE A 129 21.13 13.87 -0.70
CA PHE A 129 19.90 14.17 -1.42
C PHE A 129 19.92 15.58 -2.03
N ILE A 130 19.67 15.65 -3.34
CA ILE A 130 19.53 16.89 -4.08
C ILE A 130 18.07 17.17 -4.38
N LYS A 131 17.40 16.27 -5.10
CA LYS A 131 15.99 16.35 -5.48
C LYS A 131 15.45 14.96 -5.85
N ALA A 132 14.13 14.84 -5.89
CA ALA A 132 13.44 13.66 -6.38
C ALA A 132 12.67 14.01 -7.66
N LYS A 133 12.72 13.13 -8.65
CA LYS A 133 11.87 13.15 -9.83
C LYS A 133 10.72 12.22 -9.56
N VAL A 134 9.49 12.73 -9.53
CA VAL A 134 8.30 12.01 -9.02
C VAL A 134 7.20 12.01 -10.06
N CYS A 135 6.56 10.86 -10.24
CA CYS A 135 5.35 10.68 -11.03
C CYS A 135 4.39 9.76 -10.27
N GLY A 136 3.10 10.03 -10.26
CA GLY A 136 2.13 9.08 -9.70
C GLY A 136 2.08 7.80 -10.53
N TYR A 137 1.83 6.65 -9.89
CA TYR A 137 1.83 5.33 -10.55
C TYR A 137 0.90 5.27 -11.77
N ASP A 138 -0.34 5.71 -11.61
CA ASP A 138 -1.32 5.67 -12.71
C ASP A 138 -0.89 6.54 -13.89
N ASP A 139 -0.41 7.74 -13.61
CA ASP A 139 0.13 8.65 -14.63
C ASP A 139 1.37 8.06 -15.31
N PHE A 140 2.24 7.38 -14.54
CA PHE A 140 3.45 6.77 -15.07
C PHE A 140 3.14 5.62 -16.04
N ILE A 141 2.19 4.75 -15.68
CA ILE A 141 1.74 3.65 -16.55
C ILE A 141 1.02 4.20 -17.79
N ALA A 142 0.10 5.15 -17.61
CA ALA A 142 -0.63 5.77 -18.72
C ALA A 142 0.27 6.55 -19.69
N CYS A 143 1.40 7.06 -19.22
CA CYS A 143 2.40 7.71 -20.06
C CYS A 143 3.31 6.73 -20.78
N GLY A 144 3.55 5.54 -20.23
CA GLY A 144 4.50 4.55 -20.75
C GLY A 144 5.94 4.77 -20.29
N GLY A 145 6.16 5.60 -19.25
CA GLY A 145 7.47 5.80 -18.62
C GLY A 145 7.88 7.25 -18.42
N TRP A 146 9.14 7.43 -18.06
CA TRP A 146 9.70 8.74 -17.68
C TRP A 146 9.72 9.77 -18.79
N LYS A 147 10.08 9.37 -20.02
CA LYS A 147 10.25 10.29 -21.13
C LYS A 147 8.91 10.93 -21.51
N GLU A 148 7.94 10.13 -21.78
CA GLU A 148 6.59 10.55 -22.16
C GLU A 148 5.89 11.25 -20.99
N GLY A 149 6.18 10.85 -19.76
CA GLY A 149 5.70 11.52 -18.55
C GLY A 149 6.21 12.97 -18.43
N VAL A 150 7.46 13.22 -18.77
CA VAL A 150 8.02 14.58 -18.84
C VAL A 150 7.37 15.39 -19.95
N GLU A 151 7.26 14.84 -21.15
CA GLU A 151 6.63 15.50 -22.31
C GLU A 151 5.17 15.89 -22.04
N LYS A 152 4.44 15.06 -21.31
CA LYS A 152 3.05 15.30 -20.89
C LYS A 152 2.91 16.16 -19.63
N GLY A 153 4.00 16.60 -19.01
CA GLY A 153 3.99 17.42 -17.81
C GLY A 153 3.49 16.70 -16.54
N LYS A 154 3.55 15.38 -16.50
CA LYS A 154 3.13 14.55 -15.36
C LYS A 154 4.24 14.31 -14.35
N VAL A 155 5.49 14.52 -14.74
CA VAL A 155 6.66 14.39 -13.89
C VAL A 155 6.95 15.70 -13.18
N ARG A 156 7.17 15.61 -11.88
CA ARG A 156 7.51 16.74 -11.00
C ARG A 156 8.91 16.56 -10.46
N PHE A 157 9.59 17.68 -10.19
CA PHE A 157 10.85 17.70 -9.45
C PHE A 157 10.59 18.26 -8.06
N GLU A 158 10.84 17.47 -7.05
CA GLU A 158 10.50 17.76 -5.67
C GLU A 158 11.78 17.91 -4.82
N GLY A 159 11.73 18.83 -3.86
CA GLY A 159 12.84 19.12 -2.95
C GLY A 159 12.80 18.30 -1.65
N LYS A 160 13.64 18.70 -0.69
CA LYS A 160 13.81 18.01 0.61
C LYS A 160 12.54 17.97 1.46
N GLU A 161 11.65 18.94 1.30
CA GLU A 161 10.41 19.04 2.09
C GLU A 161 9.24 18.23 1.52
N TYR A 162 9.44 17.59 0.37
CA TYR A 162 8.40 16.80 -0.26
C TYR A 162 8.02 15.59 0.62
N VAL A 163 6.75 15.51 0.96
CA VAL A 163 6.17 14.37 1.68
C VAL A 163 5.73 13.33 0.67
N MET A 164 6.31 12.14 0.79
CA MET A 164 6.01 11.01 -0.10
C MET A 164 4.54 10.60 -0.03
N LYS A 165 4.01 10.24 -1.19
CA LYS A 165 2.64 9.72 -1.33
C LYS A 165 2.67 8.24 -1.70
N ASP A 166 1.60 7.55 -1.35
CA ASP A 166 1.42 6.16 -1.77
C ASP A 166 1.32 6.07 -3.30
N GLY A 167 2.05 5.11 -3.88
CA GLY A 167 2.12 4.94 -5.33
C GLY A 167 3.01 5.95 -6.07
N ASP A 168 3.80 6.77 -5.39
CA ASP A 168 4.79 7.60 -6.08
C ASP A 168 5.85 6.72 -6.77
N VAL A 169 6.05 6.91 -8.07
CA VAL A 169 7.21 6.38 -8.81
C VAL A 169 8.32 7.43 -8.77
N VAL A 170 9.50 7.07 -8.27
CA VAL A 170 10.52 8.04 -7.90
C VAL A 170 11.91 7.66 -8.42
N GLU A 171 12.64 8.66 -8.88
CA GLU A 171 14.06 8.62 -9.15
C GLU A 171 14.76 9.68 -8.28
N PHE A 172 15.55 9.23 -7.29
CA PHE A 172 16.30 10.14 -6.42
C PHE A 172 17.60 10.59 -7.07
N MET A 173 17.81 11.89 -7.11
CA MET A 173 19.05 12.51 -7.55
C MET A 173 19.88 12.85 -6.32
N VAL A 174 21.06 12.23 -6.22
CA VAL A 174 21.98 12.37 -5.10
C VAL A 174 23.33 12.90 -5.60
N GLY A 175 24.03 13.63 -4.73
CA GLY A 175 25.37 14.13 -5.00
C GLY A 175 26.41 13.01 -4.98
N ALA A 176 27.57 13.27 -5.54
CA ALA A 176 28.70 12.35 -5.55
C ALA A 176 29.29 12.12 -4.13
#